data_29a4f1c0b7c7c2f0fc340638b5fa1f06
#
_entry.id   29a4f1c0b7c7c2f0fc340638b5fa1f06
#
_cell.length_a   1.000
_cell.length_b   1.000
_cell.length_c   1.000
_cell.angle_alpha   90.00
_cell.angle_beta   90.00
_cell.angle_gamma   90.00
#
_symmetry.space_group_name_H-M   'P 1'
#
loop_
_entity.id
_entity.type
_entity.pdbx_description
1 polymer ?
#
loop_
_entity_poly.entity_id
_entity_poly.type
_entity_poly.pdbx_seq_one_letter_code
_entity_poly.pdbx_strand_id
1 'polypeptide(L)'
;ALTAMLALHRGLGTYRSKVARYIALNEFCRAKFIEGGLPAERVVVKPNFVDFDAPAAGPRAGLLFVGRLSVEKGVATLAEAMRHVPGADLRVAGDGPEAGLLDGLPGVTRLGNQPGEAVRGEMSRALALVVPSIWYENFPRTIVEAFASGLPVIASRIGALADIVTDGKTGLLFEPGNARDLADKLAWAWANPERMAEMGREARTQYEAKFSAEVNYRRLMEIYKGVLVGNQDAGNAQG
;
A
#
# COMPACT_ATOMS: atom_id res chain seq x y z
N ALA A 1 -4.18 31.47 8.25
CA ALA A 1 -3.29 31.24 9.42
C ALA A 1 -2.25 30.16 9.11
N LEU A 2 -2.64 28.90 8.81
CA LEU A 2 -1.71 27.79 8.58
C LEU A 2 -0.71 28.05 7.44
N THR A 3 -1.17 28.49 6.28
CA THR A 3 -0.33 28.78 5.10
C THR A 3 0.74 29.85 5.39
N ALA A 4 0.36 30.91 6.11
CA ALA A 4 1.30 31.97 6.50
C ALA A 4 2.36 31.44 7.48
N MET A 5 1.98 30.62 8.44
CA MET A 5 2.90 29.96 9.37
C MET A 5 3.90 29.05 8.63
N LEU A 6 3.41 28.22 7.70
CA LEU A 6 4.27 27.34 6.89
C LEU A 6 5.24 28.15 6.02
N ALA A 7 4.79 29.25 5.39
CA ALA A 7 5.63 30.13 4.59
C ALA A 7 6.72 30.80 5.45
N LEU A 8 6.36 31.29 6.65
CA LEU A 8 7.31 31.89 7.61
C LEU A 8 8.41 30.88 8.01
N HIS A 9 8.01 29.67 8.45
CA HIS A 9 8.97 28.63 8.84
C HIS A 9 9.83 28.13 7.68
N ARG A 10 9.28 28.13 6.46
CA ARG A 10 10.07 27.85 5.25
C ARG A 10 11.11 28.93 4.99
N GLY A 11 10.74 30.22 5.11
CA GLY A 11 11.65 31.36 4.96
C GLY A 11 12.75 31.40 6.03
N LEU A 12 12.42 31.06 7.27
CA LEU A 12 13.37 30.94 8.39
C LEU A 12 14.29 29.69 8.30
N GLY A 13 14.10 28.82 7.30
CA GLY A 13 14.88 27.59 7.16
C GLY A 13 14.65 26.56 8.27
N THR A 14 13.55 26.69 9.06
CA THR A 14 13.27 25.82 10.21
C THR A 14 13.26 24.33 9.82
N TYR A 15 12.63 24.01 8.70
CA TYR A 15 12.56 22.62 8.21
C TYR A 15 13.92 22.08 7.77
N ARG A 16 14.87 22.93 7.39
CA ARG A 16 16.21 22.54 6.97
C ARG A 16 17.20 22.44 8.12
N SER A 17 17.04 23.27 9.16
CA SER A 17 18.04 23.42 10.22
C SER A 17 17.64 22.77 11.56
N LYS A 18 16.33 22.75 11.91
CA LYS A 18 15.86 22.35 13.23
C LYS A 18 15.31 20.93 13.31
N VAL A 19 15.14 20.24 12.17
CA VAL A 19 14.66 18.85 12.16
C VAL A 19 15.85 17.92 11.89
N ALA A 20 16.14 17.03 12.82
CA ALA A 20 17.27 16.11 12.70
C ALA A 20 17.03 15.04 11.61
N ARG A 21 15.85 14.45 11.56
CA ARG A 21 15.46 13.44 10.54
C ARG A 21 13.99 13.57 10.17
N TYR A 22 13.67 13.32 8.91
CA TYR A 22 12.33 13.14 8.38
C TYR A 22 12.11 11.67 8.05
N ILE A 23 10.95 11.13 8.39
CA ILE A 23 10.61 9.75 8.10
C ILE A 23 9.58 9.74 6.97
N ALA A 24 9.97 9.22 5.81
CA ALA A 24 9.09 8.91 4.69
C ALA A 24 8.61 7.46 4.79
N LEU A 25 7.37 7.20 4.34
CA LEU A 25 6.79 5.85 4.44
C LEU A 25 7.24 4.90 3.31
N ASN A 26 7.75 5.45 2.20
CA ASN A 26 8.25 4.73 1.03
C ASN A 26 9.18 5.64 0.22
N GLU A 27 9.83 5.10 -0.82
CA GLU A 27 10.76 5.87 -1.66
C GLU A 27 10.04 6.93 -2.50
N PHE A 28 8.82 6.67 -2.96
CA PHE A 28 8.01 7.68 -3.64
C PHE A 28 7.77 8.91 -2.76
N CYS A 29 7.33 8.72 -1.51
CA CYS A 29 7.16 9.82 -0.55
C CYS A 29 8.49 10.53 -0.26
N ARG A 30 9.58 9.77 -0.12
CA ARG A 30 10.93 10.34 0.05
C ARG A 30 11.29 11.26 -1.10
N ALA A 31 11.14 10.79 -2.34
CA ALA A 31 11.42 11.60 -3.53
C ALA A 31 10.59 12.89 -3.54
N LYS A 32 9.28 12.80 -3.26
CA LYS A 32 8.39 13.97 -3.21
C LYS A 32 8.77 14.97 -2.11
N PHE A 33 9.23 14.51 -0.96
CA PHE A 33 9.70 15.40 0.11
C PHE A 33 10.99 16.12 -0.28
N ILE A 34 11.91 15.44 -0.98
CA ILE A 34 13.16 16.04 -1.50
C ILE A 34 12.84 17.05 -2.61
N GLU A 35 11.97 16.72 -3.56
CA GLU A 35 11.46 17.65 -4.58
C GLU A 35 10.81 18.90 -3.92
N GLY A 36 10.10 18.71 -2.80
CA GLY A 36 9.52 19.77 -1.99
C GLY A 36 10.54 20.63 -1.24
N GLY A 37 11.84 20.28 -1.30
CA GLY A 37 12.95 21.07 -0.76
C GLY A 37 13.42 20.62 0.63
N LEU A 38 13.06 19.43 1.10
CA LEU A 38 13.68 18.84 2.29
C LEU A 38 15.09 18.32 1.94
N PRO A 39 16.08 18.42 2.87
CA PRO A 39 17.43 17.95 2.63
C PRO A 39 17.46 16.42 2.49
N ALA A 40 17.96 15.92 1.36
CA ALA A 40 17.95 14.49 1.02
C ALA A 40 18.61 13.60 2.09
N GLU A 41 19.70 14.09 2.70
CA GLU A 41 20.49 13.41 3.75
C GLU A 41 19.72 13.29 5.07
N ARG A 42 18.63 14.05 5.24
CA ARG A 42 17.78 13.99 6.45
C ARG A 42 16.49 13.21 6.24
N VAL A 43 16.15 12.83 5.01
CA VAL A 43 14.94 12.06 4.72
C VAL A 43 15.28 10.58 4.64
N VAL A 44 14.78 9.81 5.60
CA VAL A 44 14.97 8.35 5.68
C VAL A 44 13.66 7.63 5.44
N VAL A 45 13.73 6.44 4.84
CA VAL A 45 12.52 5.63 4.63
C VAL A 45 12.33 4.67 5.79
N LYS A 46 11.18 4.75 6.44
CA LYS A 46 10.69 3.78 7.43
C LYS A 46 9.20 3.53 7.19
N PRO A 47 8.85 2.40 6.56
CA PRO A 47 7.44 2.05 6.32
C PRO A 47 6.64 1.93 7.61
N ASN A 48 5.33 1.99 7.51
CA ASN A 48 4.46 1.48 8.56
C ASN A 48 4.51 -0.05 8.59
N PHE A 49 3.95 -0.63 9.63
CA PHE A 49 3.89 -2.07 9.82
C PHE A 49 2.46 -2.51 10.10
N VAL A 50 2.25 -3.80 9.99
CA VAL A 50 1.06 -4.50 10.45
C VAL A 50 1.53 -5.59 11.40
N ASP A 51 0.86 -5.70 12.53
CA ASP A 51 1.12 -6.71 13.54
C ASP A 51 -0.15 -7.53 13.76
N PHE A 52 -0.24 -8.65 13.07
CA PHE A 52 -1.27 -9.64 13.29
C PHE A 52 -0.84 -11.01 12.73
N ASP A 53 -1.28 -12.05 13.38
CA ASP A 53 -1.14 -13.41 12.89
C ASP A 53 -2.15 -13.64 11.75
N ALA A 54 -1.62 -13.95 10.58
CA ALA A 54 -2.47 -14.32 9.46
C ALA A 54 -3.12 -15.68 9.74
N PRO A 55 -4.44 -15.84 9.50
CA PRO A 55 -5.06 -17.16 9.53
C PRO A 55 -4.35 -18.12 8.58
N ALA A 56 -4.33 -19.40 8.92
CA ALA A 56 -3.78 -20.42 8.02
C ALA A 56 -4.47 -20.32 6.65
N ALA A 57 -3.66 -20.27 5.59
CA ALA A 57 -4.19 -20.20 4.23
C ALA A 57 -4.75 -21.58 3.84
N GLY A 58 -6.01 -21.57 3.41
CA GLY A 58 -6.67 -22.69 2.72
C GLY A 58 -6.60 -22.52 1.20
N PRO A 59 -7.41 -23.30 0.45
CA PRO A 59 -7.61 -23.07 -0.98
C PRO A 59 -8.07 -21.64 -1.24
N ARG A 60 -7.40 -20.95 -2.17
CA ARG A 60 -7.68 -19.56 -2.51
C ARG A 60 -8.53 -19.47 -3.77
N ALA A 61 -9.56 -18.64 -3.74
CA ALA A 61 -10.43 -18.38 -4.87
C ALA A 61 -11.03 -16.98 -4.79
N GLY A 62 -11.44 -16.45 -5.94
CA GLY A 62 -12.06 -15.13 -6.03
C GLY A 62 -11.07 -13.98 -5.81
N LEU A 63 -11.51 -12.81 -6.19
CA LEU A 63 -10.78 -11.56 -5.99
C LEU A 63 -11.34 -10.82 -4.79
N LEU A 64 -10.54 -9.96 -4.17
CA LEU A 64 -10.96 -9.17 -3.03
C LEU A 64 -10.59 -7.69 -3.25
N PHE A 65 -11.55 -6.81 -3.03
CA PHE A 65 -11.30 -5.39 -2.82
C PHE A 65 -11.56 -5.04 -1.36
N VAL A 66 -10.69 -4.24 -0.76
CA VAL A 66 -10.87 -3.74 0.61
C VAL A 66 -10.59 -2.25 0.64
N GLY A 67 -11.59 -1.45 0.99
CA GLY A 67 -11.42 -0.01 1.15
C GLY A 67 -12.69 0.78 0.96
N ARG A 68 -12.56 2.12 1.12
CA ARG A 68 -13.66 3.04 0.85
C ARG A 68 -14.02 3.00 -0.63
N LEU A 69 -15.32 2.96 -0.93
CA LEU A 69 -15.81 3.00 -2.30
C LEU A 69 -15.95 4.46 -2.76
N SER A 70 -14.83 5.02 -3.22
CA SER A 70 -14.71 6.43 -3.62
C SER A 70 -13.88 6.56 -4.91
N VAL A 71 -13.98 7.71 -5.55
CA VAL A 71 -13.37 7.98 -6.87
C VAL A 71 -11.86 7.70 -6.85
N GLU A 72 -11.15 8.18 -5.82
CA GLU A 72 -9.70 8.02 -5.68
C GLU A 72 -9.26 6.55 -5.53
N LYS A 73 -10.17 5.68 -5.06
CA LYS A 73 -9.93 4.22 -4.95
C LYS A 73 -10.17 3.47 -6.26
N GLY A 74 -10.58 4.17 -7.34
CA GLY A 74 -10.71 3.60 -8.66
C GLY A 74 -11.86 2.61 -8.82
N VAL A 75 -12.96 2.81 -8.07
CA VAL A 75 -14.14 1.91 -8.10
C VAL A 75 -14.74 1.84 -9.50
N ALA A 76 -14.77 2.97 -10.24
CA ALA A 76 -15.25 3.00 -11.62
C ALA A 76 -14.37 2.13 -12.54
N THR A 77 -13.04 2.20 -12.39
CA THR A 77 -12.09 1.36 -13.14
C THR A 77 -12.32 -0.13 -12.84
N LEU A 78 -12.54 -0.46 -11.57
CA LEU A 78 -12.81 -1.84 -11.14
C LEU A 78 -14.14 -2.34 -11.71
N ALA A 79 -15.20 -1.54 -11.61
CA ALA A 79 -16.53 -1.88 -12.13
C ALA A 79 -16.50 -2.14 -13.65
N GLU A 80 -15.79 -1.30 -14.39
CA GLU A 80 -15.64 -1.47 -15.83
C GLU A 80 -14.78 -2.71 -16.18
N ALA A 81 -13.68 -2.93 -15.45
CA ALA A 81 -12.85 -4.12 -15.65
C ALA A 81 -13.63 -5.42 -15.43
N MET A 82 -14.47 -5.49 -14.39
CA MET A 82 -15.29 -6.68 -14.10
C MET A 82 -16.27 -7.03 -15.23
N ARG A 83 -16.74 -6.07 -16.02
CA ARG A 83 -17.57 -6.34 -17.21
C ARG A 83 -16.83 -7.10 -18.31
N HIS A 84 -15.50 -7.02 -18.32
CA HIS A 84 -14.64 -7.68 -19.31
C HIS A 84 -14.07 -9.03 -18.85
N VAL A 85 -14.36 -9.47 -17.61
CA VAL A 85 -13.88 -10.75 -17.08
C VAL A 85 -15.07 -11.61 -16.64
N PRO A 86 -15.82 -12.18 -17.59
CA PRO A 86 -16.98 -13.00 -17.26
C PRO A 86 -16.56 -14.24 -16.45
N GLY A 87 -17.33 -14.54 -15.40
CA GLY A 87 -17.07 -15.68 -14.50
C GLY A 87 -16.07 -15.39 -13.37
N ALA A 88 -15.44 -14.21 -13.33
CA ALA A 88 -14.66 -13.82 -12.16
C ALA A 88 -15.58 -13.51 -10.97
N ASP A 89 -15.14 -13.93 -9.77
CA ASP A 89 -15.78 -13.63 -8.50
C ASP A 89 -14.99 -12.56 -7.77
N LEU A 90 -15.64 -11.44 -7.44
CA LEU A 90 -15.08 -10.31 -6.69
C LEU A 90 -15.90 -10.04 -5.44
N ARG A 91 -15.26 -10.15 -4.29
CA ARG A 91 -15.83 -9.73 -3.01
C ARG A 91 -15.31 -8.33 -2.66
N VAL A 92 -16.22 -7.46 -2.21
CA VAL A 92 -15.95 -6.04 -1.96
C VAL A 92 -16.25 -5.72 -0.50
N ALA A 93 -15.21 -5.56 0.30
CA ALA A 93 -15.31 -5.16 1.70
C ALA A 93 -15.08 -3.64 1.83
N GLY A 94 -16.12 -2.94 2.17
CA GLY A 94 -16.16 -1.48 2.31
C GLY A 94 -17.45 -0.87 1.82
N ASP A 95 -17.56 0.44 2.02
CA ASP A 95 -18.69 1.24 1.58
C ASP A 95 -18.23 2.65 1.16
N GLY A 96 -19.10 3.40 0.49
CA GLY A 96 -18.79 4.76 0.05
C GLY A 96 -19.69 5.28 -1.07
N PRO A 97 -19.45 6.53 -1.52
CA PRO A 97 -20.31 7.19 -2.50
C PRO A 97 -20.37 6.49 -3.87
N GLU A 98 -19.32 5.74 -4.25
CA GLU A 98 -19.24 5.01 -5.53
C GLU A 98 -19.79 3.58 -5.46
N ALA A 99 -20.40 3.18 -4.33
CA ALA A 99 -20.89 1.82 -4.10
C ALA A 99 -21.89 1.36 -5.17
N GLY A 100 -22.76 2.27 -5.64
CA GLY A 100 -23.75 1.99 -6.68
C GLY A 100 -23.16 1.55 -8.03
N LEU A 101 -21.90 1.86 -8.32
CA LEU A 101 -21.24 1.42 -9.56
C LEU A 101 -21.01 -0.10 -9.63
N LEU A 102 -21.07 -0.76 -8.48
CA LEU A 102 -20.87 -2.21 -8.36
C LEU A 102 -22.18 -2.99 -8.27
N ASP A 103 -23.31 -2.30 -8.14
CA ASP A 103 -24.61 -2.94 -7.97
C ASP A 103 -25.05 -3.66 -9.25
N GLY A 104 -25.51 -4.89 -9.12
CA GLY A 104 -26.00 -5.69 -10.24
C GLY A 104 -24.91 -6.19 -11.21
N LEU A 105 -23.63 -5.94 -10.96
CA LEU A 105 -22.57 -6.50 -11.79
C LEU A 105 -22.44 -8.02 -11.53
N PRO A 106 -22.44 -8.84 -12.60
CA PRO A 106 -22.24 -10.28 -12.47
C PRO A 106 -20.90 -10.60 -11.78
N GLY A 107 -20.93 -11.55 -10.85
CA GLY A 107 -19.74 -11.98 -10.10
C GLY A 107 -19.25 -11.00 -9.03
N VAL A 108 -19.97 -9.91 -8.75
CA VAL A 108 -19.59 -8.96 -7.69
C VAL A 108 -20.50 -9.14 -6.47
N THR A 109 -19.88 -9.40 -5.32
CA THR A 109 -20.54 -9.51 -4.02
C THR A 109 -20.07 -8.41 -3.08
N ARG A 110 -20.96 -7.48 -2.73
CA ARG A 110 -20.67 -6.45 -1.74
C ARG A 110 -20.89 -6.99 -0.32
N LEU A 111 -19.86 -6.89 0.50
CA LEU A 111 -19.89 -7.32 1.91
C LEU A 111 -20.24 -6.16 2.86
N GLY A 112 -20.25 -4.91 2.36
CA GLY A 112 -20.35 -3.72 3.20
C GLY A 112 -19.13 -3.49 4.07
N ASN A 113 -19.26 -2.63 5.09
CA ASN A 113 -18.19 -2.43 6.07
C ASN A 113 -17.97 -3.69 6.89
N GLN A 114 -16.73 -4.16 6.93
CA GLN A 114 -16.33 -5.37 7.65
C GLN A 114 -15.37 -5.03 8.79
N PRO A 115 -15.48 -5.68 9.96
CA PRO A 115 -14.47 -5.58 11.01
C PRO A 115 -13.14 -6.21 10.55
N GLY A 116 -12.03 -5.75 11.11
CA GLY A 116 -10.69 -6.15 10.68
C GLY A 116 -10.45 -7.68 10.68
N GLU A 117 -11.07 -8.41 11.62
CA GLU A 117 -10.98 -9.89 11.66
C GLU A 117 -11.66 -10.53 10.45
N ALA A 118 -12.84 -10.06 10.06
CA ALA A 118 -13.55 -10.55 8.87
C ALA A 118 -12.75 -10.23 7.58
N VAL A 119 -12.16 -9.01 7.50
CA VAL A 119 -11.28 -8.66 6.38
C VAL A 119 -10.08 -9.61 6.29
N ARG A 120 -9.44 -9.95 7.40
CA ARG A 120 -8.35 -10.94 7.43
C ARG A 120 -8.81 -12.32 6.98
N GLY A 121 -10.01 -12.74 7.39
CA GLY A 121 -10.63 -13.98 6.91
C GLY A 121 -10.85 -13.97 5.40
N GLU A 122 -11.29 -12.85 4.83
CA GLU A 122 -11.42 -12.69 3.38
C GLU A 122 -10.04 -12.72 2.67
N MET A 123 -9.02 -12.05 3.22
CA MET A 123 -7.66 -12.06 2.68
C MET A 123 -7.05 -13.47 2.67
N SER A 124 -7.36 -14.31 3.65
CA SER A 124 -6.83 -15.70 3.70
C SER A 124 -7.41 -16.60 2.62
N ARG A 125 -8.58 -16.28 2.07
CA ARG A 125 -9.32 -17.07 1.08
C ARG A 125 -9.24 -16.52 -0.34
N ALA A 126 -8.92 -15.25 -0.51
CA ALA A 126 -8.85 -14.62 -1.83
C ALA A 126 -7.65 -15.11 -2.64
N LEU A 127 -7.79 -15.14 -3.97
CA LEU A 127 -6.73 -15.39 -4.94
C LEU A 127 -5.80 -14.18 -5.05
N ALA A 128 -6.36 -12.97 -5.08
CA ALA A 128 -5.62 -11.71 -5.09
C ALA A 128 -6.41 -10.58 -4.44
N LEU A 129 -5.69 -9.62 -3.83
CA LEU A 129 -6.24 -8.31 -3.47
C LEU A 129 -6.14 -7.39 -4.68
N VAL A 130 -7.22 -6.67 -5.01
CA VAL A 130 -7.25 -5.67 -6.10
C VAL A 130 -7.24 -4.27 -5.50
N VAL A 131 -6.27 -3.44 -5.90
CA VAL A 131 -6.09 -2.07 -5.42
C VAL A 131 -6.00 -1.10 -6.61
N PRO A 132 -7.14 -0.71 -7.18
CA PRO A 132 -7.20 0.04 -8.44
C PRO A 132 -7.14 1.56 -8.24
N SER A 133 -6.53 2.04 -7.15
CA SER A 133 -6.46 3.47 -6.83
C SER A 133 -5.89 4.28 -7.99
N ILE A 134 -6.57 5.40 -8.32
CA ILE A 134 -6.15 6.35 -9.36
C ILE A 134 -5.45 7.59 -8.79
N TRP A 135 -5.23 7.61 -7.50
CA TRP A 135 -4.59 8.69 -6.75
C TRP A 135 -3.43 8.17 -5.91
N TYR A 136 -2.51 9.04 -5.55
CA TYR A 136 -1.36 8.69 -4.70
C TYR A 136 -1.81 8.29 -3.29
N GLU A 137 -1.37 7.14 -2.85
CA GLU A 137 -1.52 6.65 -1.49
C GLU A 137 -0.25 6.98 -0.69
N ASN A 138 -0.40 7.44 0.55
CA ASN A 138 0.77 7.65 1.42
C ASN A 138 1.40 6.31 1.83
N PHE A 139 0.55 5.39 2.30
CA PHE A 139 0.94 4.03 2.66
C PHE A 139 -0.28 3.11 2.64
N PRO A 140 -0.40 2.25 1.65
CA PRO A 140 -1.56 1.37 1.49
C PRO A 140 -1.47 0.19 2.48
N ARG A 141 -2.00 0.38 3.71
CA ARG A 141 -2.00 -0.66 4.76
C ARG A 141 -2.57 -1.98 4.29
N THR A 142 -3.63 -1.94 3.50
CA THR A 142 -4.29 -3.14 2.97
C THR A 142 -3.35 -4.02 2.14
N ILE A 143 -2.38 -3.43 1.43
CA ILE A 143 -1.35 -4.21 0.70
C ILE A 143 -0.43 -4.94 1.69
N VAL A 144 -0.02 -4.26 2.76
CA VAL A 144 0.84 -4.89 3.77
C VAL A 144 0.10 -5.98 4.55
N GLU A 145 -1.19 -5.79 4.82
CA GLU A 145 -2.08 -6.81 5.40
C GLU A 145 -2.26 -8.02 4.46
N ALA A 146 -2.41 -7.78 3.16
CA ALA A 146 -2.43 -8.83 2.16
C ALA A 146 -1.10 -9.60 2.12
N PHE A 147 0.02 -8.91 2.11
CA PHE A 147 1.36 -9.51 2.14
C PHE A 147 1.58 -10.34 3.41
N ALA A 148 1.15 -9.83 4.58
CA ALA A 148 1.16 -10.58 5.83
C ALA A 148 0.31 -11.86 5.76
N SER A 149 -0.75 -11.86 4.97
CA SER A 149 -1.61 -13.02 4.71
C SER A 149 -1.10 -13.93 3.58
N GLY A 150 0.06 -13.64 2.99
CA GLY A 150 0.55 -14.35 1.81
C GLY A 150 -0.37 -14.19 0.59
N LEU A 151 -1.07 -13.06 0.48
CA LEU A 151 -2.00 -12.73 -0.59
C LEU A 151 -1.30 -11.80 -1.59
N PRO A 152 -1.15 -12.18 -2.87
CA PRO A 152 -0.58 -11.32 -3.90
C PRO A 152 -1.56 -10.20 -4.25
N VAL A 153 -1.03 -9.11 -4.82
CA VAL A 153 -1.80 -7.89 -5.07
C VAL A 153 -1.80 -7.53 -6.55
N ILE A 154 -2.96 -7.17 -7.08
CA ILE A 154 -3.11 -6.54 -8.41
C ILE A 154 -3.37 -5.06 -8.16
N ALA A 155 -2.39 -4.19 -8.48
CA ALA A 155 -2.44 -2.79 -8.13
C ALA A 155 -2.15 -1.85 -9.31
N SER A 156 -2.65 -0.62 -9.23
CA SER A 156 -2.28 0.45 -10.15
C SER A 156 -0.78 0.76 -10.04
N ARG A 157 -0.12 0.97 -11.17
CA ARG A 157 1.30 1.37 -11.28
C ARG A 157 1.47 2.84 -10.93
N ILE A 158 1.19 3.21 -9.68
CA ILE A 158 1.21 4.62 -9.24
C ILE A 158 1.78 4.78 -7.83
N GLY A 159 2.68 5.73 -7.65
CA GLY A 159 3.19 6.17 -6.35
C GLY A 159 3.63 5.03 -5.42
N ALA A 160 3.15 5.04 -4.19
CA ALA A 160 3.47 4.03 -3.19
C ALA A 160 3.05 2.59 -3.56
N LEU A 161 2.02 2.43 -4.41
CA LEU A 161 1.58 1.11 -4.87
C LEU A 161 2.69 0.44 -5.69
N ALA A 162 3.28 1.19 -6.64
CA ALA A 162 4.37 0.72 -7.49
C ALA A 162 5.70 0.50 -6.73
N ASP A 163 5.90 1.20 -5.60
CA ASP A 163 7.05 0.97 -4.72
C ASP A 163 6.94 -0.32 -3.90
N ILE A 164 5.73 -0.68 -3.50
CA ILE A 164 5.51 -1.82 -2.59
C ILE A 164 5.31 -3.10 -3.38
N VAL A 165 4.53 -3.07 -4.47
CA VAL A 165 4.27 -4.24 -5.30
C VAL A 165 5.35 -4.38 -6.36
N THR A 166 6.06 -5.49 -6.34
CA THR A 166 7.03 -5.86 -7.37
C THR A 166 6.32 -6.68 -8.45
N ASP A 167 6.20 -6.08 -9.65
CA ASP A 167 5.48 -6.68 -10.78
C ASP A 167 6.02 -8.06 -11.17
N GLY A 168 5.13 -9.04 -11.33
CA GLY A 168 5.46 -10.44 -11.61
C GLY A 168 6.08 -11.21 -10.44
N LYS A 169 6.35 -10.56 -9.28
CA LYS A 169 6.98 -11.19 -8.11
C LYS A 169 6.08 -11.22 -6.89
N THR A 170 5.55 -10.08 -6.42
CA THR A 170 4.65 -10.01 -5.27
C THR A 170 3.21 -9.68 -5.66
N GLY A 171 2.98 -9.56 -6.96
CA GLY A 171 1.70 -9.23 -7.55
C GLY A 171 1.85 -8.76 -8.99
N LEU A 172 0.82 -8.12 -9.52
CA LEU A 172 0.78 -7.57 -10.87
C LEU A 172 0.49 -6.07 -10.81
N LEU A 173 1.11 -5.32 -11.71
CA LEU A 173 0.84 -3.90 -11.88
C LEU A 173 0.14 -3.62 -13.20
N PHE A 174 -0.81 -2.70 -13.17
CA PHE A 174 -1.54 -2.21 -14.35
C PHE A 174 -1.56 -0.67 -14.41
N GLU A 175 -1.86 -0.09 -15.57
CA GLU A 175 -1.88 1.35 -15.75
C GLU A 175 -3.08 2.00 -15.03
N PRO A 176 -2.85 3.04 -14.18
CA PRO A 176 -3.91 3.69 -13.41
C PRO A 176 -5.07 4.15 -14.26
N GLY A 177 -6.30 3.82 -13.88
CA GLY A 177 -7.52 4.19 -14.60
C GLY A 177 -7.80 3.38 -15.88
N ASN A 178 -6.89 2.49 -16.28
CA ASN A 178 -7.06 1.64 -17.46
C ASN A 178 -7.81 0.35 -17.10
N ALA A 179 -9.14 0.37 -17.30
CA ALA A 179 -10.00 -0.77 -16.99
C ALA A 179 -9.68 -2.02 -17.84
N ARG A 180 -9.20 -1.83 -19.07
CA ARG A 180 -8.86 -2.96 -19.94
C ARG A 180 -7.61 -3.67 -19.48
N ASP A 181 -6.55 -2.90 -19.15
CA ASP A 181 -5.32 -3.48 -18.61
C ASP A 181 -5.58 -4.17 -17.25
N LEU A 182 -6.43 -3.58 -16.38
CA LEU A 182 -6.88 -4.26 -15.17
C LEU A 182 -7.59 -5.57 -15.50
N ALA A 183 -8.53 -5.58 -16.43
CA ALA A 183 -9.25 -6.79 -16.82
C ALA A 183 -8.31 -7.89 -17.32
N ASP A 184 -7.31 -7.54 -18.12
CA ASP A 184 -6.29 -8.47 -18.61
C ASP A 184 -5.49 -9.09 -17.46
N LYS A 185 -5.11 -8.28 -16.42
CA LYS A 185 -4.44 -8.78 -15.21
C LYS A 185 -5.35 -9.69 -14.37
N LEU A 186 -6.62 -9.33 -14.22
CA LEU A 186 -7.61 -10.16 -13.51
C LEU A 186 -7.81 -11.51 -14.21
N ALA A 187 -7.99 -11.49 -15.54
CA ALA A 187 -8.14 -12.71 -16.34
C ALA A 187 -6.89 -13.59 -16.26
N TRP A 188 -5.72 -12.98 -16.35
CA TRP A 188 -4.46 -13.71 -16.22
C TRP A 188 -4.32 -14.36 -14.84
N ALA A 189 -4.61 -13.62 -13.76
CA ALA A 189 -4.55 -14.15 -12.40
C ALA A 189 -5.51 -15.33 -12.21
N TRP A 190 -6.73 -15.22 -12.77
CA TRP A 190 -7.73 -16.29 -12.73
C TRP A 190 -7.28 -17.56 -13.45
N ALA A 191 -6.60 -17.40 -14.58
CA ALA A 191 -6.07 -18.51 -15.37
C ALA A 191 -4.77 -19.12 -14.81
N ASN A 192 -4.09 -18.43 -13.87
CA ASN A 192 -2.78 -18.83 -13.36
C ASN A 192 -2.72 -18.89 -11.82
N PRO A 193 -3.58 -19.67 -11.14
CA PRO A 193 -3.68 -19.67 -9.68
C PRO A 193 -2.38 -20.13 -8.99
N GLU A 194 -1.62 -21.03 -9.60
CA GLU A 194 -0.33 -21.50 -9.08
C GLU A 194 0.72 -20.38 -9.05
N ARG A 195 0.78 -19.56 -10.12
CA ARG A 195 1.65 -18.40 -10.18
C ARG A 195 1.24 -17.34 -9.17
N MET A 196 -0.06 -17.14 -8.96
CA MET A 196 -0.56 -16.26 -7.90
C MET A 196 -0.16 -16.77 -6.51
N ALA A 197 -0.20 -18.08 -6.28
CA ALA A 197 0.27 -18.66 -5.03
C ALA A 197 1.79 -18.46 -4.81
N GLU A 198 2.60 -18.55 -5.86
CA GLU A 198 4.04 -18.24 -5.79
C GLU A 198 4.26 -16.76 -5.42
N MET A 199 3.56 -15.84 -6.11
CA MET A 199 3.61 -14.41 -5.79
C MET A 199 3.17 -14.14 -4.35
N GLY A 200 2.20 -14.89 -3.84
CA GLY A 200 1.75 -14.80 -2.45
C GLY A 200 2.86 -15.18 -1.45
N ARG A 201 3.64 -16.22 -1.75
CA ARG A 201 4.81 -16.60 -0.91
C ARG A 201 5.89 -15.52 -0.93
N GLU A 202 6.18 -14.94 -2.10
CA GLU A 202 7.11 -13.82 -2.22
C GLU A 202 6.62 -12.56 -1.48
N ALA A 203 5.31 -12.28 -1.55
CA ALA A 203 4.67 -11.21 -0.81
C ALA A 203 4.84 -11.40 0.71
N ARG A 204 4.64 -12.60 1.22
CA ARG A 204 4.86 -12.95 2.63
C ARG A 204 6.33 -12.76 3.03
N THR A 205 7.26 -13.22 2.23
CA THR A 205 8.70 -13.01 2.46
C THR A 205 9.05 -11.53 2.50
N GLN A 206 8.48 -10.72 1.62
CA GLN A 206 8.68 -9.26 1.65
C GLN A 206 8.09 -8.62 2.90
N TYR A 207 6.91 -9.06 3.36
CA TYR A 207 6.32 -8.59 4.62
C TYR A 207 7.26 -8.86 5.81
N GLU A 208 7.74 -10.08 5.94
CA GLU A 208 8.64 -10.48 7.03
C GLU A 208 9.95 -9.67 7.02
N ALA A 209 10.49 -9.41 5.85
CA ALA A 209 11.74 -8.65 5.70
C ALA A 209 11.61 -7.14 5.92
N LYS A 210 10.42 -6.54 5.70
CA LYS A 210 10.28 -5.08 5.63
C LYS A 210 9.18 -4.47 6.50
N PHE A 211 8.10 -5.22 6.79
CA PHE A 211 6.84 -4.66 7.31
C PHE A 211 6.37 -5.29 8.62
N SER A 212 7.13 -6.23 9.20
CA SER A 212 6.82 -6.80 10.52
C SER A 212 7.07 -5.79 11.63
N ALA A 213 6.40 -5.96 12.78
CA ALA A 213 6.57 -5.10 13.96
C ALA A 213 8.02 -5.05 14.43
N GLU A 214 8.71 -6.21 14.47
CA GLU A 214 10.10 -6.30 14.91
C GLU A 214 11.05 -5.52 13.98
N VAL A 215 10.95 -5.70 12.66
CA VAL A 215 11.76 -4.97 11.69
C VAL A 215 11.49 -3.48 11.76
N ASN A 216 10.24 -3.09 11.94
CA ASN A 216 9.84 -1.70 12.06
C ASN A 216 10.41 -1.02 13.31
N TYR A 217 10.32 -1.72 14.46
CA TYR A 217 10.89 -1.23 15.74
C TYR A 217 12.40 -1.09 15.65
N ARG A 218 13.11 -2.10 15.16
CA ARG A 218 14.58 -2.06 14.97
C ARG A 218 14.99 -0.84 14.12
N ARG A 219 14.31 -0.64 12.99
CA ARG A 219 14.57 0.49 12.09
C ARG A 219 14.32 1.85 12.74
N LEU A 220 13.26 1.95 13.56
CA LEU A 220 12.98 3.16 14.32
C LEU A 220 14.09 3.45 15.33
N MET A 221 14.55 2.44 16.06
CA MET A 221 15.63 2.59 17.04
C MET A 221 16.97 2.95 16.37
N GLU A 222 17.26 2.44 15.17
CA GLU A 222 18.44 2.84 14.40
C GLU A 222 18.39 4.32 14.02
N ILE A 223 17.21 4.83 13.61
CA ILE A 223 17.02 6.25 13.30
C ILE A 223 17.29 7.11 14.54
N TYR A 224 16.72 6.74 15.70
CA TYR A 224 16.94 7.48 16.94
C TYR A 224 18.41 7.45 17.40
N LYS A 225 19.05 6.29 17.38
CA LYS A 225 20.47 6.15 17.70
C LYS A 225 21.35 7.04 16.81
N GLY A 226 21.08 7.05 15.49
CA GLY A 226 21.82 7.89 14.55
C GLY A 226 21.66 9.39 14.80
N VAL A 227 20.51 9.84 15.33
CA VAL A 227 20.31 11.25 15.74
C VAL A 227 21.07 11.57 17.03
N LEU A 228 21.08 10.68 18.02
CA LEU A 228 21.75 10.90 19.29
C LEU A 228 23.26 10.97 19.14
N VAL A 229 23.87 10.07 18.35
CA VAL A 229 25.32 10.07 18.07
C VAL A 229 25.72 11.34 17.32
N GLY A 230 25.01 11.72 16.27
CA GLY A 230 25.30 12.93 15.49
C GLY A 230 25.19 14.23 16.29
N ASN A 231 24.37 14.26 17.35
CA ASN A 231 24.30 15.41 18.26
C ASN A 231 25.48 15.45 19.27
N GLN A 232 26.02 14.30 19.65
CA GLN A 232 27.21 14.24 20.55
C GLN A 232 28.46 14.72 19.81
N ASP A 233 28.66 14.32 18.57
CA ASP A 233 29.80 14.76 17.76
C ASP A 233 29.75 16.27 17.46
N ALA A 234 28.56 16.83 17.23
CA ALA A 234 28.38 18.27 17.03
C ALA A 234 28.64 19.08 18.34
N GLY A 235 28.34 18.52 19.51
CA GLY A 235 28.61 19.13 20.81
C GLY A 235 30.10 19.18 21.16
N ASN A 236 30.85 18.12 20.82
CA ASN A 236 32.27 18.00 21.06
C ASN A 236 33.13 18.85 20.10
N ALA A 237 32.59 19.26 18.95
CA ALA A 237 33.29 20.10 17.97
C ALA A 237 33.21 21.63 18.28
N GLN A 238 32.43 22.02 19.30
CA GLN A 238 32.21 23.42 19.70
C GLN A 238 32.80 23.74 21.09
N GLY A 239 33.46 22.82 21.74
CA GLY A 239 34.22 23.02 22.98
C GLY A 239 35.72 22.99 22.67
#